data_6d0cae881fdb22823857277d36816bbd
#
_entry.id   6d0cae881fdb22823857277d36816bbd
#
_cell.length_a   1.000
_cell.length_b   1.000
_cell.length_c   1.000
_cell.angle_alpha   90.00
_cell.angle_beta   90.00
_cell.angle_gamma   90.00
#
_symmetry.space_group_name_H-M   'P 1'
#
loop_
_entity.id
_entity.type
_entity.pdbx_description
1 polymer ?
#
loop_
_entity_poly.entity_id
_entity_poly.type
_entity_poly.pdbx_seq_one_letter_code
_entity_poly.pdbx_strand_id
1 'polypeptide(L)'
;WQGEPVQARYIRLRRLDSDRKNWAAIRSFVVVPDGAATLEFGGTNAASDAVLRAFDHQPSTSFKNTGAVSFEVPSGMTSYTFMLSLPEGGSVRVCQYDKRNKLKAEFTSNEPFFTVNVVKKVTRMELIGKAEVFEIIPKK
;
A
#
# COMPACT_ATOMS: atom_id res chain seq x y z
N TRP A 1 14.00 11.97 -0.20
CA TRP A 1 15.46 11.78 -0.07
C TRP A 1 15.79 10.35 -0.48
N GLN A 2 16.74 10.21 -1.35
CA GLN A 2 17.36 8.94 -1.72
C GLN A 2 18.83 9.01 -1.33
N GLY A 3 19.31 8.04 -0.57
CA GLY A 3 20.70 7.98 -0.10
C GLY A 3 21.19 6.55 -0.02
N GLU A 4 22.47 6.40 0.25
CA GLU A 4 23.07 5.09 0.49
C GLU A 4 22.37 4.36 1.64
N PRO A 5 22.25 3.02 1.57
CA PRO A 5 21.70 2.23 2.66
C PRO A 5 22.46 2.49 3.97
N VAL A 6 21.74 2.72 5.05
CA VAL A 6 22.32 2.91 6.37
C VAL A 6 21.72 1.92 7.37
N GLN A 7 22.56 1.33 8.20
CA GLN A 7 22.07 0.56 9.33
C GLN A 7 21.65 1.53 10.43
N ALA A 8 20.38 1.55 10.75
CA ALA A 8 19.84 2.42 11.78
C ALA A 8 18.89 1.64 12.70
N ARG A 9 19.02 1.87 14.00
CA ARG A 9 18.07 1.36 15.00
C ARG A 9 16.87 2.28 15.16
N TYR A 10 17.05 3.57 14.91
CA TYR A 10 16.02 4.61 15.02
C TYR A 10 16.16 5.61 13.88
N ILE A 11 15.05 6.07 13.38
CA ILE A 11 14.95 7.17 12.41
C ILE A 11 14.23 8.32 13.09
N ARG A 12 14.84 9.52 13.03
CA ARG A 12 14.24 10.74 13.59
C ARG A 12 14.06 11.76 12.48
N LEU A 13 12.83 12.19 12.29
CA LEU A 13 12.52 13.38 11.52
C LEU A 13 12.60 14.60 12.43
N ARG A 14 13.40 15.59 12.03
CA ARG A 14 13.52 16.85 12.75
C ARG A 14 13.21 17.99 11.80
N ARG A 15 12.23 18.79 12.16
CA ARG A 15 11.98 20.06 11.50
C ARG A 15 13.08 21.04 11.92
N LEU A 16 13.76 21.65 10.94
CA LEU A 16 14.90 22.55 11.20
C LEU A 16 14.51 24.04 11.21
N ASP A 17 13.35 24.41 10.67
CA ASP A 17 12.87 25.77 10.67
C ASP A 17 12.18 26.12 12.00
N SER A 18 12.35 27.36 12.43
CA SER A 18 11.78 27.88 13.67
C SER A 18 10.44 28.58 13.47
N ASP A 19 9.90 28.60 12.26
CA ASP A 19 8.63 29.28 11.99
C ASP A 19 7.46 28.45 12.53
N ARG A 20 6.95 28.87 13.68
CA ARG A 20 5.80 28.23 14.36
C ARG A 20 4.46 28.43 13.63
N LYS A 21 4.41 29.28 12.61
CA LYS A 21 3.19 29.59 11.86
C LYS A 21 2.94 28.62 10.71
N ASN A 22 3.95 27.90 10.26
CA ASN A 22 3.83 26.95 9.16
C ASN A 22 3.76 25.51 9.65
N TRP A 23 2.70 24.83 9.27
CA TRP A 23 2.53 23.41 9.53
C TRP A 23 3.39 22.60 8.56
N ALA A 24 4.20 21.68 9.08
CA ALA A 24 4.80 20.65 8.25
C ALA A 24 3.82 19.48 8.22
N ALA A 25 3.17 19.25 7.09
CA ALA A 25 2.36 18.04 6.88
C ALA A 25 3.23 16.98 6.24
N ILE A 26 3.49 15.90 6.97
CA ILE A 26 4.12 14.69 6.41
C ILE A 26 2.98 13.78 5.99
N ARG A 27 2.76 13.66 4.68
CA ARG A 27 1.71 12.78 4.13
C ARG A 27 2.08 11.32 4.21
N SER A 28 3.36 11.01 4.06
CA SER A 28 3.85 9.64 4.18
C SER A 28 5.30 9.62 4.61
N PHE A 29 5.69 8.58 5.33
CA PHE A 29 7.04 8.28 5.71
C PHE A 29 7.25 6.78 5.58
N VAL A 30 7.94 6.38 4.54
CA VAL A 30 8.17 4.97 4.23
C VAL A 30 9.64 4.66 4.48
N VAL A 31 9.91 3.62 5.26
CA VAL A 31 11.23 3.04 5.41
C VAL A 31 11.27 1.76 4.59
N VAL A 32 12.09 1.75 3.56
CA VAL A 32 12.33 0.56 2.74
C VAL A 32 13.57 -0.14 3.31
N PRO A 33 13.43 -1.30 3.97
CA PRO A 33 14.59 -2.06 4.44
C PRO A 33 15.39 -2.57 3.25
N ASP A 34 16.71 -2.61 3.41
CA ASP A 34 17.59 -3.26 2.46
C ASP A 34 17.19 -4.73 2.27
N GLY A 35 17.10 -5.19 1.02
CA GLY A 35 16.59 -6.52 0.67
C GLY A 35 15.06 -6.64 0.61
N ALA A 36 14.31 -5.54 0.74
CA ALA A 36 12.91 -5.53 0.32
C ALA A 36 12.87 -5.83 -1.18
N ALA A 37 12.35 -7.02 -1.51
CA ALA A 37 12.29 -7.47 -2.89
C ALA A 37 11.51 -6.45 -3.72
N THR A 38 12.12 -5.97 -4.79
CA THR A 38 11.38 -5.33 -5.88
C THR A 38 10.37 -6.37 -6.35
N LEU A 39 9.09 -6.15 -6.06
CA LEU A 39 8.06 -7.05 -6.55
C LEU A 39 7.89 -6.79 -8.03
N GLU A 40 8.46 -7.66 -8.85
CA GLU A 40 8.07 -7.74 -10.24
C GLU A 40 6.63 -8.26 -10.29
N PHE A 41 5.70 -7.36 -10.57
CA PHE A 41 4.33 -7.73 -10.85
C PHE A 41 4.26 -8.30 -12.28
N GLY A 42 4.60 -9.57 -12.40
CA GLY A 42 4.35 -10.37 -13.58
C GLY A 42 2.89 -10.81 -13.62
N GLY A 43 2.00 -9.91 -14.03
CA GLY A 43 0.60 -10.23 -14.21
C GLY A 43 0.03 -9.41 -15.36
N THR A 44 -0.23 -10.05 -16.49
CA THR A 44 -0.75 -9.48 -17.71
C THR A 44 -2.26 -9.20 -17.70
N ASN A 45 -2.86 -9.00 -16.57
CA ASN A 45 -4.22 -8.47 -16.51
C ASN A 45 -4.12 -7.01 -16.10
N ALA A 46 -4.10 -6.19 -17.10
CA ALA A 46 -4.27 -4.76 -17.16
C ALA A 46 -4.85 -4.09 -15.89
N ALA A 47 -4.14 -4.21 -14.79
CA ALA A 47 -4.10 -3.10 -13.87
C ALA A 47 -3.56 -1.96 -14.74
N SER A 48 -4.39 -0.98 -15.09
CA SER A 48 -3.96 0.19 -15.81
C SER A 48 -2.65 0.67 -15.23
N ASP A 49 -1.73 1.23 -16.02
CA ASP A 49 -0.47 1.82 -15.50
C ASP A 49 -0.67 2.67 -14.23
N ALA A 50 -1.88 3.17 -14.03
CA ALA A 50 -2.28 3.87 -12.82
C ALA A 50 -2.17 3.02 -11.55
N VAL A 51 -2.51 1.73 -11.57
CA VAL A 51 -2.43 0.86 -10.39
C VAL A 51 -0.99 0.55 -10.00
N LEU A 52 -0.08 0.54 -10.98
CA LEU A 52 1.35 0.36 -10.73
C LEU A 52 1.91 1.46 -9.81
N ARG A 53 1.29 2.65 -9.81
CA ARG A 53 1.68 3.74 -8.90
C ARG A 53 1.49 3.42 -7.42
N ALA A 54 0.63 2.47 -7.07
CA ALA A 54 0.49 2.02 -5.69
C ALA A 54 1.60 1.06 -5.25
N PHE A 55 2.47 0.64 -6.17
CA PHE A 55 3.55 -0.31 -5.91
C PHE A 55 4.92 0.21 -6.33
N ASP A 56 5.02 1.49 -6.67
CA ASP A 56 6.24 2.11 -7.19
C ASP A 56 7.17 2.66 -6.09
N HIS A 57 6.79 2.49 -4.83
CA HIS A 57 7.48 3.02 -3.65
C HIS A 57 7.66 4.55 -3.69
N GLN A 58 6.75 5.25 -4.39
CA GLN A 58 6.73 6.70 -4.50
C GLN A 58 5.42 7.25 -3.94
N PRO A 59 5.33 7.55 -2.64
CA PRO A 59 4.08 8.04 -2.03
C PRO A 59 3.62 9.40 -2.55
N SER A 60 4.42 10.05 -3.40
CA SER A 60 4.03 11.26 -4.14
C SER A 60 3.16 10.96 -5.36
N THR A 61 3.12 9.72 -5.80
CA THR A 61 2.23 9.24 -6.86
C THR A 61 0.98 8.60 -6.23
N SER A 62 -0.11 8.57 -6.97
CA SER A 62 -1.34 7.93 -6.52
C SER A 62 -2.21 7.53 -7.69
N PHE A 63 -3.18 6.66 -7.44
CA PHE A 63 -4.29 6.47 -8.36
C PHE A 63 -5.63 6.57 -7.63
N LYS A 64 -6.67 7.00 -8.35
CA LYS A 64 -8.04 7.07 -7.84
C LYS A 64 -8.75 5.77 -8.13
N ASN A 65 -9.04 5.00 -7.08
CA ASN A 65 -9.93 3.85 -7.16
C ASN A 65 -11.37 4.33 -7.04
N THR A 66 -12.17 4.09 -8.07
CA THR A 66 -13.59 4.49 -8.11
C THR A 66 -14.55 3.31 -7.95
N GLY A 67 -14.03 2.09 -7.84
CA GLY A 67 -14.81 0.87 -7.76
C GLY A 67 -14.03 -0.27 -7.14
N ALA A 68 -13.49 -1.14 -7.96
CA ALA A 68 -12.67 -2.27 -7.53
C ALA A 68 -11.40 -2.36 -8.35
N VAL A 69 -10.29 -2.66 -7.68
CA VAL A 69 -9.00 -2.96 -8.29
C VAL A 69 -8.44 -4.24 -7.71
N SER A 70 -7.94 -5.11 -8.54
CA SER A 70 -7.36 -6.39 -8.11
C SER A 70 -5.90 -6.51 -8.50
N PHE A 71 -5.13 -7.23 -7.69
CA PHE A 71 -3.74 -7.54 -7.93
C PHE A 71 -3.41 -8.96 -7.46
N GLU A 72 -2.39 -9.54 -8.07
CA GLU A 72 -1.90 -10.86 -7.69
C GLU A 72 -1.13 -10.82 -6.37
N VAL A 73 -1.22 -11.93 -5.62
CA VAL A 73 -0.47 -12.13 -4.37
C VAL A 73 0.59 -13.18 -4.62
N PRO A 74 1.87 -12.79 -4.77
CA PRO A 74 2.97 -13.73 -4.91
C PRO A 74 3.08 -14.67 -3.70
N SER A 75 3.62 -15.86 -3.91
CA SER A 75 3.85 -16.82 -2.83
C SER A 75 4.84 -16.26 -1.81
N GLY A 76 4.60 -16.54 -0.52
CA GLY A 76 5.48 -16.10 0.56
C GLY A 76 5.13 -14.73 1.15
N MET A 77 4.13 -14.02 0.61
CA MET A 77 3.64 -12.79 1.22
C MET A 77 2.89 -13.09 2.52
N THR A 78 3.19 -12.33 3.57
CA THR A 78 2.55 -12.45 4.90
C THR A 78 1.51 -11.37 5.14
N SER A 79 1.73 -10.17 4.62
CA SER A 79 0.79 -9.05 4.77
C SER A 79 0.96 -7.98 3.70
N TYR A 80 -0.04 -7.10 3.59
CA TYR A 80 -0.01 -5.89 2.79
C TYR A 80 -0.44 -4.71 3.66
N THR A 81 0.32 -3.63 3.61
CA THR A 81 -0.05 -2.35 4.24
C THR A 81 -0.56 -1.39 3.18
N PHE A 82 -1.73 -0.83 3.41
CA PHE A 82 -2.40 0.09 2.52
C PHE A 82 -2.25 1.51 3.04
N MET A 83 -1.88 2.44 2.16
CA MET A 83 -1.84 3.89 2.41
C MET A 83 -2.77 4.56 1.41
N LEU A 84 -3.83 5.16 1.90
CA LEU A 84 -4.86 5.74 1.05
C LEU A 84 -5.54 6.96 1.70
N SER A 85 -6.26 7.73 0.89
CA SER A 85 -7.16 8.77 1.36
C SER A 85 -8.58 8.33 1.05
N LEU A 86 -9.44 8.39 2.06
CA LEU A 86 -10.85 8.07 1.95
C LEU A 86 -11.69 9.34 1.86
N PRO A 87 -12.82 9.32 1.14
CA PRO A 87 -13.81 10.39 1.26
C PRO A 87 -14.41 10.40 2.67
N GLU A 88 -14.99 11.50 3.08
CA GLU A 88 -15.64 11.64 4.38
C GLU A 88 -16.68 10.53 4.60
N GLY A 89 -16.60 9.84 5.73
CA GLY A 89 -17.43 8.69 6.05
C GLY A 89 -17.22 7.45 5.18
N GLY A 90 -16.20 7.48 4.31
CA GLY A 90 -15.89 6.39 3.39
C GLY A 90 -15.20 5.22 4.08
N SER A 91 -15.30 4.07 3.44
CA SER A 91 -14.58 2.86 3.81
C SER A 91 -14.14 2.10 2.56
N VAL A 92 -13.14 1.26 2.73
CA VAL A 92 -12.70 0.29 1.72
C VAL A 92 -12.77 -1.11 2.26
N ARG A 93 -12.89 -2.07 1.36
CA ARG A 93 -12.92 -3.48 1.65
C ARG A 93 -11.82 -4.18 0.88
N VAL A 94 -11.04 -5.01 1.55
CA VAL A 94 -10.02 -5.86 0.95
C VAL A 94 -10.50 -7.31 0.98
N CYS A 95 -10.71 -7.88 -0.20
CA CYS A 95 -11.12 -9.25 -0.38
C CYS A 95 -9.93 -10.11 -0.83
N GLN A 96 -9.79 -11.30 -0.28
CA GLN A 96 -8.73 -12.24 -0.60
C GLN A 96 -9.30 -13.50 -1.25
N TYR A 97 -8.75 -13.89 -2.40
CA TYR A 97 -9.26 -15.00 -3.20
C TYR A 97 -8.19 -16.05 -3.45
N ASP A 98 -8.60 -17.31 -3.49
CA ASP A 98 -7.74 -18.39 -3.93
C ASP A 98 -7.71 -18.52 -5.47
N LYS A 99 -6.90 -19.46 -5.97
CA LYS A 99 -6.75 -19.74 -7.42
C LYS A 99 -8.04 -20.14 -8.15
N ARG A 100 -9.09 -20.50 -7.40
CA ARG A 100 -10.41 -20.84 -7.95
C ARG A 100 -11.39 -19.66 -7.83
N ASN A 101 -10.91 -18.45 -7.53
CA ASN A 101 -11.72 -17.26 -7.26
C ASN A 101 -12.70 -17.41 -6.07
N LYS A 102 -12.41 -18.33 -5.16
CA LYS A 102 -13.19 -18.48 -3.93
C LYS A 102 -12.70 -17.45 -2.90
N LEU A 103 -13.62 -16.68 -2.35
CA LEU A 103 -13.35 -15.75 -1.25
C LEU A 103 -12.83 -16.53 -0.02
N LYS A 104 -11.68 -16.12 0.51
CA LYS A 104 -11.01 -16.71 1.66
C LYS A 104 -11.09 -15.84 2.90
N ALA A 105 -11.01 -14.53 2.71
CA ALA A 105 -11.10 -13.55 3.77
C ALA A 105 -11.57 -12.20 3.22
N GLU A 106 -12.14 -11.42 4.11
CA GLU A 106 -12.57 -10.05 3.85
C GLU A 106 -12.18 -9.18 5.04
N PHE A 107 -11.72 -7.98 4.76
CA PHE A 107 -11.35 -6.98 5.75
C PHE A 107 -11.89 -5.63 5.32
N THR A 108 -12.56 -4.92 6.23
CA THR A 108 -13.08 -3.57 5.98
C THR A 108 -12.35 -2.57 6.85
N SER A 109 -11.98 -1.42 6.29
CA SER A 109 -11.33 -0.33 7.01
C SER A 109 -11.90 1.01 6.60
N ASN A 110 -12.03 1.90 7.56
CA ASN A 110 -12.26 3.33 7.40
C ASN A 110 -11.01 4.16 7.76
N GLU A 111 -9.90 3.47 8.05
CA GLU A 111 -8.64 4.11 8.36
C GLU A 111 -7.81 4.34 7.09
N PRO A 112 -7.10 5.48 6.99
CA PRO A 112 -6.26 5.79 5.83
C PRO A 112 -4.96 4.96 5.76
N PHE A 113 -4.62 4.28 6.85
CA PHE A 113 -3.45 3.42 6.96
C PHE A 113 -3.79 2.16 7.76
N PHE A 114 -3.69 1.00 7.11
CA PHE A 114 -3.99 -0.27 7.75
C PHE A 114 -3.22 -1.43 7.11
N THR A 115 -3.10 -2.54 7.84
CA THR A 115 -2.43 -3.76 7.37
C THR A 115 -3.39 -4.93 7.34
N VAL A 116 -3.34 -5.69 6.25
CA VAL A 116 -4.12 -6.91 6.05
C VAL A 116 -3.17 -8.10 5.96
N ASN A 117 -3.37 -9.08 6.84
CA ASN A 117 -2.61 -10.33 6.79
C ASN A 117 -3.11 -11.22 5.65
N VAL A 118 -2.17 -11.85 4.95
CA VAL A 118 -2.47 -12.80 3.88
C VAL A 118 -2.86 -14.14 4.48
N VAL A 119 -4.07 -14.63 4.18
CA VAL A 119 -4.46 -15.96 4.62
C VAL A 119 -3.94 -17.04 3.67
N LYS A 120 -3.86 -18.28 4.14
CA LYS A 120 -3.30 -19.40 3.37
C LYS A 120 -4.03 -19.61 2.02
N LYS A 121 -3.24 -19.87 0.98
CA LYS A 121 -3.70 -20.20 -0.39
C LYS A 121 -4.33 -19.02 -1.15
N VAL A 122 -4.13 -17.80 -0.70
CA VAL A 122 -4.52 -16.60 -1.45
C VAL A 122 -3.57 -16.41 -2.62
N THR A 123 -4.13 -16.07 -3.78
CA THR A 123 -3.38 -15.77 -5.00
C THR A 123 -3.76 -14.42 -5.59
N ARG A 124 -4.86 -13.82 -5.10
CA ARG A 124 -5.35 -12.52 -5.58
C ARG A 124 -5.99 -11.74 -4.42
N MET A 125 -5.73 -10.45 -4.39
CA MET A 125 -6.46 -9.48 -3.56
C MET A 125 -7.23 -8.51 -4.43
N GLU A 126 -8.30 -7.96 -3.86
CA GLU A 126 -9.14 -6.95 -4.47
C GLU A 126 -9.45 -5.87 -3.45
N LEU A 127 -9.13 -4.62 -3.79
CA LEU A 127 -9.49 -3.43 -3.03
C LEU A 127 -10.77 -2.84 -3.62
N ILE A 128 -11.83 -2.80 -2.84
CA ILE A 128 -13.15 -2.34 -3.24
C ILE A 128 -13.51 -1.08 -2.46
N GLY A 129 -14.01 -0.06 -3.14
CA GLY A 129 -14.44 1.21 -2.56
C GLY A 129 -13.76 2.41 -3.21
N LYS A 130 -14.29 3.60 -2.91
CA LYS A 130 -13.72 4.86 -3.41
C LYS A 130 -12.57 5.29 -2.52
N ALA A 131 -11.39 5.43 -3.10
CA ALA A 131 -10.19 5.87 -2.39
C ALA A 131 -9.17 6.46 -3.37
N GLU A 132 -8.34 7.37 -2.89
CA GLU A 132 -7.08 7.69 -3.53
C GLU A 132 -6.00 6.83 -2.88
N VAL A 133 -5.38 5.95 -3.65
CA VAL A 133 -4.41 4.98 -3.17
C VAL A 133 -3.01 5.48 -3.48
N PHE A 134 -2.20 5.67 -2.45
CA PHE A 134 -0.82 6.15 -2.55
C PHE A 134 0.17 4.99 -2.60
N GLU A 135 0.00 3.99 -1.71
CA GLU A 135 0.90 2.85 -1.63
C GLU A 135 0.18 1.58 -1.14
N ILE A 136 0.61 0.45 -1.70
CA ILE A 136 0.30 -0.89 -1.21
C ILE A 136 1.63 -1.61 -0.99
N ILE A 137 2.04 -1.76 0.26
CA ILE A 137 3.36 -2.24 0.66
C ILE A 137 3.28 -3.71 1.05
N PRO A 138 3.83 -4.62 0.25
CA PRO A 138 3.88 -6.04 0.58
C PRO A 138 4.97 -6.33 1.63
N LYS A 139 4.73 -7.36 2.45
CA LYS A 139 5.70 -7.91 3.40
C LYS A 139 5.78 -9.44 3.22
N LYS A 140 7.00 -9.94 3.16
CA LYS A 140 7.33 -11.36 3.23
C LYS A 140 7.41 -11.87 4.66
#